data_79434eb5aff3dc3d46f60b8865f6f0b7
#
_entry.id   79434eb5aff3dc3d46f60b8865f6f0b7
#
_cell.length_a   1.000
_cell.length_b   1.000
_cell.length_c   1.000
_cell.angle_alpha   90.00
_cell.angle_beta   90.00
_cell.angle_gamma   90.00
#
_symmetry.space_group_name_H-M   'P 1'
#
loop_
_entity.id
_entity.type
_entity.pdbx_description
1 polymer ?
#
loop_
_entity_poly.entity_id
_entity_poly.type
_entity_poly.pdbx_seq_one_letter_code
_entity_poly.pdbx_strand_id
1 'polypeptide(L)'
;MSTTAKHSLCVADSAKSAKRRRPPGGTLRGMTAPRAEHDYRERVARAVAAIVADPMADHRLEDLAALAHFSPFHFHRIYQSVAGETVAATVRRVRLAMATRLLARGGQSVTDVALAVGYQSPQAFTRAFGQFTGQSPREFQQQMHAVVLDAMPAARDRRDEAPPAVRIVERPAQPVHALRHHGPASTIPHTHRRLRARLGPRPVSGWFGISCGNPDARPDFRYYVAAASPDPWPADDAEIEAFDMPGGLYAVHTLAGPYARINAAVYALYARWLPGSGYEPDDRPTLEHYLNSPRQVAQAALRTDLLIPIRPAGRSRPSSPP
;
A
#
# COMPACT_ATOMS: atom_id res chain seq x y z
N MET A 1 19.84 10.31 -29.39
CA MET A 1 19.02 9.07 -29.45
C MET A 1 19.12 8.41 -28.10
N SER A 2 18.23 8.78 -27.19
CA SER A 2 18.18 8.28 -25.80
C SER A 2 17.08 7.26 -25.68
N THR A 3 17.44 6.02 -25.41
CA THR A 3 16.51 4.92 -25.16
C THR A 3 16.12 4.96 -23.68
N THR A 4 14.97 5.53 -23.39
CA THR A 4 14.39 5.54 -22.04
C THR A 4 13.79 4.16 -21.73
N ALA A 5 14.39 3.41 -20.83
CA ALA A 5 13.87 2.13 -20.35
C ALA A 5 12.58 2.39 -19.54
N LYS A 6 11.43 2.10 -20.12
CA LYS A 6 10.12 2.16 -19.46
C LYS A 6 9.95 0.93 -18.57
N HIS A 7 9.97 1.11 -17.25
CA HIS A 7 9.63 0.04 -16.32
C HIS A 7 8.11 -0.06 -16.16
N SER A 8 7.54 -1.11 -16.70
CA SER A 8 6.15 -1.50 -16.45
C SER A 8 6.05 -2.19 -15.09
N LEU A 9 5.19 -1.69 -14.22
CA LEU A 9 5.16 -2.03 -12.79
C LEU A 9 4.66 -3.45 -12.44
N CYS A 10 4.00 -4.14 -13.33
CA CYS A 10 3.30 -5.39 -13.03
C CYS A 10 3.48 -6.55 -14.01
N VAL A 11 4.40 -6.51 -14.98
CA VAL A 11 4.41 -7.53 -16.05
C VAL A 11 5.68 -8.36 -16.15
N ALA A 12 6.66 -8.22 -15.29
CA ALA A 12 7.88 -9.03 -15.42
C ALA A 12 8.33 -9.67 -14.11
N ASP A 13 7.74 -10.81 -13.75
CA ASP A 13 8.49 -11.85 -13.02
C ASP A 13 7.79 -13.21 -13.08
N SER A 14 7.65 -13.75 -14.28
CA SER A 14 7.36 -15.17 -14.48
C SER A 14 8.03 -15.63 -15.76
N ALA A 15 9.33 -15.91 -15.74
CA ALA A 15 9.93 -16.92 -16.61
C ALA A 15 11.44 -17.10 -16.37
N LYS A 16 11.79 -18.33 -16.07
CA LYS A 16 13.00 -19.08 -16.49
C LYS A 16 14.26 -18.97 -15.66
N SER A 17 14.36 -19.91 -14.74
CA SER A 17 15.58 -20.62 -14.36
C SER A 17 16.28 -21.20 -15.61
N ALA A 18 17.42 -20.66 -15.96
CA ALA A 18 18.36 -21.29 -16.87
C ALA A 18 19.75 -21.25 -16.24
N LYS A 19 20.22 -22.45 -15.82
CA LYS A 19 21.59 -22.72 -15.40
C LYS A 19 22.58 -22.27 -16.47
N ARG A 20 23.42 -21.29 -16.19
CA ARG A 20 24.67 -21.01 -16.94
C ARG A 20 25.87 -21.28 -16.08
N ARG A 21 26.80 -22.08 -16.62
CA ARG A 21 28.11 -22.47 -16.09
C ARG A 21 29.02 -21.24 -15.92
N ARG A 22 29.79 -21.20 -14.83
CA ARG A 22 30.84 -20.25 -14.53
C ARG A 22 32.10 -20.51 -15.41
N PRO A 23 32.73 -19.47 -15.95
CA PRO A 23 34.15 -19.52 -16.29
C PRO A 23 35.00 -19.01 -15.13
N PRO A 24 36.28 -19.43 -15.01
CA PRO A 24 37.16 -19.06 -13.90
C PRO A 24 37.92 -17.76 -14.18
N GLY A 25 38.12 -17.00 -13.10
CA GLY A 25 39.25 -16.06 -12.96
C GLY A 25 39.08 -14.70 -13.66
N GLY A 26 38.77 -13.67 -12.89
CA GLY A 26 38.85 -12.28 -13.34
C GLY A 26 38.70 -11.31 -12.16
N THR A 27 39.77 -10.66 -11.86
CA THR A 27 40.04 -9.44 -11.07
C THR A 27 38.81 -8.70 -10.52
N LEU A 28 38.87 -8.40 -9.22
CA LEU A 28 38.02 -7.47 -8.47
C LEU A 28 38.03 -6.06 -9.10
N ARG A 29 37.09 -5.81 -10.02
CA ARG A 29 36.73 -4.45 -10.49
C ARG A 29 35.23 -4.38 -10.74
N GLY A 30 34.53 -3.56 -9.94
CA GLY A 30 33.21 -3.03 -10.28
C GLY A 30 32.02 -3.90 -9.87
N MET A 31 31.78 -4.05 -8.58
CA MET A 31 30.37 -4.29 -8.15
C MET A 31 29.59 -3.01 -8.42
N THR A 32 28.73 -3.06 -9.45
CA THR A 32 27.88 -1.94 -9.85
C THR A 32 26.93 -1.56 -8.73
N ALA A 33 26.84 -0.27 -8.40
CA ALA A 33 26.00 0.34 -7.37
C ALA A 33 24.55 -0.23 -7.28
N PRO A 34 23.84 -0.61 -8.37
CA PRO A 34 22.48 -1.16 -8.31
C PRO A 34 22.34 -2.52 -7.58
N ARG A 35 23.36 -3.38 -7.65
CA ARG A 35 23.32 -4.71 -6.98
C ARG A 35 23.52 -4.60 -5.48
N ALA A 36 24.40 -3.73 -5.03
CA ALA A 36 24.65 -3.51 -3.60
C ALA A 36 23.43 -2.84 -2.92
N GLU A 37 22.76 -1.94 -3.62
CA GLU A 37 21.55 -1.28 -3.13
C GLU A 37 20.37 -2.25 -3.01
N HIS A 38 20.18 -3.13 -4.00
CA HIS A 38 19.16 -4.18 -3.95
C HIS A 38 19.41 -5.16 -2.80
N ASP A 39 20.65 -5.59 -2.60
CA ASP A 39 21.04 -6.45 -1.46
C ASP A 39 20.76 -5.77 -0.12
N TYR A 40 21.06 -4.47 0.02
CA TYR A 40 20.78 -3.74 1.26
C TYR A 40 19.29 -3.61 1.55
N ARG A 41 18.46 -3.39 0.53
CA ARG A 41 17.00 -3.35 0.67
C ARG A 41 16.43 -4.68 1.15
N GLU A 42 16.86 -5.80 0.57
CA GLU A 42 16.44 -7.14 0.99
C GLU A 42 16.86 -7.45 2.43
N ARG A 43 18.07 -7.07 2.80
CA ARG A 43 18.62 -7.30 4.13
C ARG A 43 17.88 -6.47 5.19
N VAL A 44 17.58 -5.21 4.92
CA VAL A 44 16.77 -4.36 5.79
C VAL A 44 15.33 -4.85 5.86
N ALA A 45 14.76 -5.37 4.75
CA ALA A 45 13.42 -5.92 4.73
C ALA A 45 13.25 -7.12 5.70
N ARG A 46 14.30 -7.94 5.91
CA ARG A 46 14.28 -9.01 6.93
C ARG A 46 14.11 -8.46 8.34
N ALA A 47 14.83 -7.41 8.69
CA ALA A 47 14.69 -6.76 9.99
C ALA A 47 13.30 -6.13 10.18
N VAL A 48 12.77 -5.49 9.14
CA VAL A 48 11.38 -4.96 9.14
C VAL A 48 10.36 -6.09 9.30
N ALA A 49 10.56 -7.22 8.60
CA ALA A 49 9.68 -8.40 8.71
C ALA A 49 9.66 -8.97 10.14
N ALA A 50 10.80 -9.04 10.82
CA ALA A 50 10.88 -9.47 12.21
C ALA A 50 10.08 -8.53 13.15
N ILE A 51 10.21 -7.21 12.98
CA ILE A 51 9.43 -6.23 13.75
C ILE A 51 7.93 -6.38 13.50
N VAL A 52 7.52 -6.65 12.26
CA VAL A 52 6.11 -6.81 11.90
C VAL A 52 5.55 -8.13 12.44
N ALA A 53 6.36 -9.19 12.45
CA ALA A 53 5.96 -10.52 12.93
C ALA A 53 5.65 -10.52 14.45
N ASP A 54 6.48 -9.85 15.23
CA ASP A 54 6.26 -9.68 16.69
C ASP A 54 6.57 -8.24 17.13
N PRO A 55 5.60 -7.33 17.02
CA PRO A 55 5.81 -5.93 17.35
C PRO A 55 6.10 -5.68 18.85
N MET A 56 5.78 -6.66 19.70
CA MET A 56 5.92 -6.53 21.16
C MET A 56 7.24 -7.08 21.69
N ALA A 57 7.99 -7.81 20.89
CA ALA A 57 9.31 -8.29 21.25
C ALA A 57 10.27 -7.13 21.60
N ASP A 58 11.28 -7.45 22.39
CA ASP A 58 12.41 -6.56 22.66
C ASP A 58 13.35 -6.58 21.42
N HIS A 59 13.11 -5.65 20.51
CA HIS A 59 13.89 -5.53 19.26
C HIS A 59 15.22 -4.84 19.53
N ARG A 60 16.18 -5.59 20.07
CA ARG A 60 17.54 -5.08 20.26
C ARG A 60 18.21 -4.81 18.93
N LEU A 61 19.00 -3.74 18.89
CA LEU A 61 19.66 -3.31 17.64
C LEU A 61 20.60 -4.41 17.11
N GLU A 62 21.27 -5.12 18.04
CA GLU A 62 22.21 -6.20 17.73
C GLU A 62 21.51 -7.37 17.02
N ASP A 63 20.34 -7.76 17.50
CA ASP A 63 19.57 -8.89 16.97
C ASP A 63 19.05 -8.58 15.55
N LEU A 64 18.53 -7.37 15.36
CA LEU A 64 18.07 -6.93 14.03
C LEU A 64 19.24 -6.75 13.06
N ALA A 65 20.41 -6.29 13.54
CA ALA A 65 21.62 -6.19 12.73
C ALA A 65 22.11 -7.57 12.28
N ALA A 66 22.07 -8.57 13.18
CA ALA A 66 22.41 -9.95 12.87
C ALA A 66 21.47 -10.54 11.81
N LEU A 67 20.13 -10.34 11.96
CA LEU A 67 19.15 -10.76 10.96
C LEU A 67 19.38 -10.13 9.57
N ALA A 68 19.84 -8.87 9.57
CA ALA A 68 20.16 -8.15 8.34
C ALA A 68 21.58 -8.44 7.84
N HIS A 69 22.38 -9.27 8.53
CA HIS A 69 23.78 -9.54 8.24
C HIS A 69 24.66 -8.27 8.13
N PHE A 70 24.45 -7.33 9.06
CA PHE A 70 25.28 -6.14 9.24
C PHE A 70 25.89 -6.12 10.64
N SER A 71 26.99 -5.40 10.78
CA SER A 71 27.45 -5.04 12.12
C SER A 71 26.48 -4.02 12.77
N PRO A 72 26.27 -4.05 14.09
CA PRO A 72 25.35 -3.10 14.76
C PRO A 72 25.68 -1.63 14.47
N PHE A 73 26.97 -1.32 14.33
CA PHE A 73 27.47 0.02 14.05
C PHE A 73 27.01 0.56 12.68
N HIS A 74 27.01 -0.29 11.65
CA HIS A 74 26.59 0.11 10.30
C HIS A 74 25.09 -0.04 10.11
N PHE A 75 24.45 -1.00 10.79
CA PHE A 75 23.05 -1.31 10.62
C PHE A 75 22.14 -0.11 10.84
N HIS A 76 22.34 0.65 11.91
CA HIS A 76 21.50 1.81 12.23
C HIS A 76 21.47 2.83 11.06
N ARG A 77 22.63 3.14 10.48
CA ARG A 77 22.75 4.09 9.37
C ARG A 77 22.14 3.54 8.07
N ILE A 78 22.45 2.27 7.77
CA ILE A 78 21.90 1.59 6.57
C ILE A 78 20.40 1.46 6.70
N TYR A 79 19.90 1.04 7.87
CA TYR A 79 18.47 0.92 8.12
C TYR A 79 17.76 2.26 7.90
N GLN A 80 18.27 3.34 8.49
CA GLN A 80 17.68 4.67 8.35
C GLN A 80 17.73 5.17 6.91
N SER A 81 18.82 4.90 6.20
CA SER A 81 18.97 5.26 4.77
C SER A 81 17.97 4.50 3.88
N VAL A 82 17.77 3.20 4.13
CA VAL A 82 16.93 2.33 3.30
C VAL A 82 15.46 2.43 3.70
N ALA A 83 15.15 2.42 5.00
CA ALA A 83 13.78 2.47 5.52
C ALA A 83 13.23 3.91 5.61
N GLY A 84 14.08 4.93 5.55
CA GLY A 84 13.71 6.33 5.70
C GLY A 84 13.28 6.70 7.12
N GLU A 85 13.45 5.80 8.09
CA GLU A 85 13.10 6.00 9.51
C GLU A 85 14.02 5.15 10.40
N THR A 86 14.10 5.49 11.70
CA THR A 86 14.85 4.68 12.66
C THR A 86 14.11 3.39 13.02
N VAL A 87 14.85 2.36 13.51
CA VAL A 87 14.26 1.12 14.05
C VAL A 87 13.16 1.43 15.08
N ALA A 88 13.45 2.32 16.05
CA ALA A 88 12.48 2.72 17.07
C ALA A 88 11.22 3.36 16.48
N ALA A 89 11.34 4.14 15.40
CA ALA A 89 10.20 4.71 14.69
C ALA A 89 9.39 3.63 13.98
N THR A 90 10.04 2.64 13.36
CA THR A 90 9.37 1.49 12.76
C THR A 90 8.59 0.68 13.81
N VAL A 91 9.22 0.32 14.93
CA VAL A 91 8.56 -0.41 16.02
C VAL A 91 7.34 0.37 16.52
N ARG A 92 7.51 1.67 16.80
CA ARG A 92 6.39 2.53 17.22
C ARG A 92 5.26 2.54 16.19
N ARG A 93 5.58 2.68 14.93
CA ARG A 93 4.62 2.70 13.82
C ARG A 93 3.84 1.38 13.74
N VAL A 94 4.52 0.24 13.85
CA VAL A 94 3.90 -1.08 13.80
C VAL A 94 3.00 -1.32 15.02
N ARG A 95 3.42 -0.90 16.23
CA ARG A 95 2.60 -0.96 17.44
C ARG A 95 1.34 -0.10 17.32
N LEU A 96 1.45 1.11 16.79
CA LEU A 96 0.28 1.97 16.53
C LEU A 96 -0.65 1.37 15.47
N ALA A 97 -0.12 0.69 14.46
CA ALA A 97 -0.91 -0.05 13.49
C ALA A 97 -1.63 -1.26 14.12
N MET A 98 -1.01 -1.93 15.09
CA MET A 98 -1.68 -2.96 15.89
C MET A 98 -2.82 -2.35 16.72
N ALA A 99 -2.59 -1.18 17.34
CA ALA A 99 -3.61 -0.47 18.08
C ALA A 99 -4.85 -0.14 17.23
N THR A 100 -4.67 0.29 15.98
CA THR A 100 -5.82 0.54 15.08
C THR A 100 -6.68 -0.70 14.87
N ARG A 101 -6.06 -1.89 14.78
CA ARG A 101 -6.80 -3.17 14.66
C ARG A 101 -7.56 -3.52 15.93
N LEU A 102 -6.93 -3.33 17.10
CA LEU A 102 -7.55 -3.62 18.38
C LEU A 102 -8.75 -2.69 18.64
N LEU A 103 -8.58 -1.39 18.40
CA LEU A 103 -9.65 -0.41 18.51
C LEU A 103 -10.79 -0.68 17.51
N ALA A 104 -10.47 -1.07 16.28
CA ALA A 104 -11.47 -1.39 15.27
C ALA A 104 -12.29 -2.64 15.60
N ARG A 105 -11.70 -3.64 16.27
CA ARG A 105 -12.42 -4.84 16.74
C ARG A 105 -13.43 -4.54 17.84
N GLY A 106 -13.20 -3.48 18.61
CA GLY A 106 -13.99 -3.16 19.78
C GLY A 106 -13.75 -4.12 20.95
N GLY A 107 -14.56 -3.99 22.02
CA GLY A 107 -14.50 -4.86 23.19
C GLY A 107 -13.40 -4.55 24.21
N GLN A 108 -12.45 -3.67 23.87
CA GLN A 108 -11.37 -3.23 24.76
C GLN A 108 -11.44 -1.72 24.99
N SER A 109 -11.07 -1.27 26.18
CA SER A 109 -10.94 0.16 26.44
C SER A 109 -9.69 0.74 25.75
N VAL A 110 -9.69 2.05 25.51
CA VAL A 110 -8.52 2.74 24.97
C VAL A 110 -7.28 2.54 25.86
N THR A 111 -7.49 2.43 27.18
CA THR A 111 -6.42 2.17 28.14
C THR A 111 -5.84 0.76 27.98
N ASP A 112 -6.71 -0.25 27.85
CA ASP A 112 -6.25 -1.63 27.64
C ASP A 112 -5.47 -1.77 26.33
N VAL A 113 -5.96 -1.13 25.28
CA VAL A 113 -5.25 -1.11 23.99
C VAL A 113 -3.90 -0.42 24.10
N ALA A 114 -3.81 0.72 24.83
CA ALA A 114 -2.54 1.40 25.07
C ALA A 114 -1.51 0.48 25.73
N LEU A 115 -1.92 -0.23 26.77
CA LEU A 115 -1.06 -1.20 27.48
C LEU A 115 -0.70 -2.39 26.58
N ALA A 116 -1.67 -2.95 25.86
CA ALA A 116 -1.46 -4.07 24.96
C ALA A 116 -0.47 -3.79 23.82
N VAL A 117 -0.29 -2.51 23.43
CA VAL A 117 0.68 -2.11 22.41
C VAL A 117 1.94 -1.46 23.02
N GLY A 118 2.18 -1.67 24.32
CA GLY A 118 3.43 -1.35 25.01
C GLY A 118 3.60 0.11 25.39
N TYR A 119 2.52 0.88 25.55
CA TYR A 119 2.57 2.22 26.12
C TYR A 119 2.37 2.16 27.63
N GLN A 120 3.23 2.86 28.37
CA GLN A 120 3.15 2.91 29.84
C GLN A 120 2.08 3.90 30.34
N SER A 121 1.60 4.80 29.48
CA SER A 121 0.52 5.73 29.83
C SER A 121 -0.45 5.95 28.69
N PRO A 122 -1.77 6.01 28.99
CA PRO A 122 -2.81 6.31 27.99
C PRO A 122 -2.63 7.69 27.33
N GLN A 123 -2.04 8.64 28.06
CA GLN A 123 -1.79 10.01 27.53
C GLN A 123 -0.69 10.00 26.46
N ALA A 124 0.40 9.25 26.69
CA ALA A 124 1.47 9.10 25.71
C ALA A 124 0.95 8.36 24.46
N PHE A 125 0.16 7.32 24.68
CA PHE A 125 -0.51 6.60 23.59
C PHE A 125 -1.43 7.52 22.79
N THR A 126 -2.32 8.28 23.44
CA THR A 126 -3.27 9.18 22.77
C THR A 126 -2.56 10.21 21.90
N ARG A 127 -1.46 10.81 22.39
CA ARG A 127 -0.65 11.74 21.60
C ARG A 127 0.00 11.07 20.40
N ALA A 128 0.64 9.91 20.60
CA ALA A 128 1.30 9.17 19.54
C ALA A 128 0.28 8.67 18.49
N PHE A 129 -0.86 8.16 18.94
CA PHE A 129 -1.93 7.69 18.08
C PHE A 129 -2.54 8.82 17.26
N GLY A 130 -2.80 9.98 17.88
CA GLY A 130 -3.30 11.18 17.20
C GLY A 130 -2.32 11.70 16.15
N GLN A 131 -1.01 11.71 16.44
CA GLN A 131 0.02 12.04 15.47
C GLN A 131 0.07 11.04 14.31
N PHE A 132 -0.20 9.78 14.58
CA PHE A 132 -0.15 8.71 13.60
C PHE A 132 -1.39 8.65 12.70
N THR A 133 -2.59 8.77 13.27
CA THR A 133 -3.88 8.61 12.56
C THR A 133 -4.52 9.93 12.17
N GLY A 134 -4.19 11.02 12.86
CA GLY A 134 -4.84 12.32 12.69
C GLY A 134 -6.07 12.52 13.59
N GLN A 135 -6.44 11.54 14.44
CA GLN A 135 -7.60 11.59 15.33
C GLN A 135 -7.31 10.88 16.66
N SER A 136 -8.09 11.15 17.69
CA SER A 136 -7.91 10.47 18.97
C SER A 136 -8.29 8.98 18.90
N PRO A 137 -7.74 8.11 19.79
CA PRO A 137 -8.11 6.70 19.84
C PRO A 137 -9.61 6.47 20.02
N ARG A 138 -10.27 7.32 20.81
CA ARG A 138 -11.69 7.23 21.10
C ARG A 138 -12.54 7.58 19.87
N GLU A 139 -12.22 8.65 19.17
CA GLU A 139 -12.86 9.02 17.91
C GLU A 139 -12.69 7.93 16.86
N PHE A 140 -11.47 7.38 16.75
CA PHE A 140 -11.19 6.27 15.86
C PHE A 140 -12.04 5.04 16.19
N GLN A 141 -12.10 4.66 17.48
CA GLN A 141 -12.91 3.51 17.94
C GLN A 141 -14.40 3.70 17.65
N GLN A 142 -14.96 4.86 17.97
CA GLN A 142 -16.35 5.20 17.69
C GLN A 142 -16.66 5.14 16.21
N GLN A 143 -15.78 5.66 15.39
CA GLN A 143 -15.93 5.65 13.94
C GLN A 143 -15.86 4.25 13.35
N MET A 144 -14.90 3.42 13.81
CA MET A 144 -14.81 2.03 13.37
C MET A 144 -16.00 1.22 13.83
N HIS A 145 -16.52 1.48 15.03
CA HIS A 145 -17.74 0.84 15.53
C HIS A 145 -18.95 1.22 14.66
N ALA A 146 -19.09 2.48 14.28
CA ALA A 146 -20.13 2.93 13.36
C ALA A 146 -19.98 2.27 11.97
N VAL A 147 -18.76 2.15 11.45
CA VAL A 147 -18.48 1.46 10.18
C VAL A 147 -18.81 -0.03 10.27
N VAL A 148 -18.51 -0.69 11.40
CA VAL A 148 -18.84 -2.11 11.62
C VAL A 148 -20.35 -2.30 11.76
N LEU A 149 -21.05 -1.42 12.48
CA LEU A 149 -22.51 -1.46 12.58
C LEU A 149 -23.18 -1.16 11.24
N ASP A 150 -22.63 -0.24 10.45
CA ASP A 150 -23.11 0.09 9.10
C ASP A 150 -22.69 -0.97 8.05
N ALA A 151 -21.61 -1.72 8.34
CA ALA A 151 -21.15 -2.84 7.53
C ALA A 151 -21.71 -4.20 7.96
N MET A 152 -22.48 -4.27 9.06
CA MET A 152 -23.20 -5.46 9.52
C MET A 152 -24.72 -5.40 9.23
N PRO A 153 -25.16 -5.39 7.98
CA PRO A 153 -26.27 -6.23 7.59
C PRO A 153 -25.68 -7.65 7.44
N ALA A 154 -26.38 -8.62 7.97
CA ALA A 154 -25.95 -10.00 8.02
C ALA A 154 -25.31 -10.46 6.68
N ALA A 155 -24.22 -11.21 6.76
CA ALA A 155 -23.51 -11.78 5.60
C ALA A 155 -24.39 -12.70 4.70
N ARG A 156 -25.65 -12.88 5.07
CA ARG A 156 -26.67 -13.64 4.34
C ARG A 156 -27.50 -12.82 3.35
N ASP A 157 -27.60 -11.48 3.52
CA ASP A 157 -28.53 -10.64 2.70
C ASP A 157 -27.83 -9.83 1.59
N ARG A 158 -26.50 -9.89 1.49
CA ARG A 158 -25.77 -9.06 0.50
C ARG A 158 -25.89 -9.54 -0.95
N ARG A 159 -26.48 -10.70 -1.21
CA ARG A 159 -26.71 -11.19 -2.58
C ARG A 159 -27.83 -10.42 -3.28
N ASP A 160 -28.78 -9.88 -2.50
CA ASP A 160 -29.94 -9.14 -3.02
C ASP A 160 -29.72 -7.62 -3.10
N GLU A 161 -28.57 -7.14 -2.64
CA GLU A 161 -28.23 -5.73 -2.72
C GLU A 161 -27.88 -5.35 -4.17
N ALA A 162 -28.45 -4.28 -4.69
CA ALA A 162 -28.20 -3.82 -6.06
C ALA A 162 -26.69 -3.70 -6.33
N PRO A 163 -26.24 -4.08 -7.53
CA PRO A 163 -24.84 -3.92 -7.90
C PRO A 163 -24.41 -2.45 -7.79
N PRO A 164 -23.17 -2.16 -7.38
CA PRO A 164 -22.67 -0.79 -7.30
C PRO A 164 -22.80 -0.10 -8.66
N ALA A 165 -23.15 1.18 -8.65
CA ALA A 165 -23.17 1.98 -9.87
C ALA A 165 -21.74 2.14 -10.41
N VAL A 166 -21.53 1.78 -11.68
CA VAL A 166 -20.22 1.77 -12.34
C VAL A 166 -20.31 2.51 -13.66
N ARG A 167 -19.30 3.31 -13.95
CA ARG A 167 -19.06 3.90 -15.27
C ARG A 167 -17.82 3.26 -15.89
N ILE A 168 -17.84 3.02 -17.18
CA ILE A 168 -16.69 2.53 -17.94
C ILE A 168 -15.95 3.75 -18.50
N VAL A 169 -14.64 3.80 -18.22
CA VAL A 169 -13.80 4.92 -18.63
C VAL A 169 -12.54 4.39 -19.28
N GLU A 170 -12.23 4.88 -20.46
CA GLU A 170 -10.93 4.70 -21.07
C GLU A 170 -10.01 5.85 -20.60
N ARG A 171 -8.84 5.49 -20.06
CA ARG A 171 -7.86 6.45 -19.56
C ARG A 171 -6.56 6.33 -20.34
N PRO A 172 -5.88 7.45 -20.61
CA PRO A 172 -4.50 7.41 -21.08
C PRO A 172 -3.56 6.93 -19.95
N ALA A 173 -2.39 6.44 -20.33
CA ALA A 173 -1.31 6.26 -19.38
C ALA A 173 -0.93 7.62 -18.77
N GLN A 174 -0.63 7.64 -17.48
CA GLN A 174 -0.36 8.87 -16.75
C GLN A 174 0.93 8.72 -15.91
N PRO A 175 1.93 9.58 -16.10
CA PRO A 175 3.13 9.57 -15.29
C PRO A 175 2.79 9.98 -13.85
N VAL A 176 3.37 9.24 -12.90
CA VAL A 176 3.22 9.49 -11.47
C VAL A 176 4.55 9.30 -10.73
N HIS A 177 4.65 9.97 -9.60
CA HIS A 177 5.71 9.77 -8.63
C HIS A 177 5.12 9.03 -7.43
N ALA A 178 5.69 7.89 -7.10
CA ALA A 178 5.12 6.98 -6.13
C ALA A 178 6.10 6.59 -5.03
N LEU A 179 5.56 6.42 -3.84
CA LEU A 179 6.27 5.89 -2.68
C LEU A 179 5.68 4.54 -2.32
N ARG A 180 6.51 3.50 -2.35
CA ARG A 180 6.08 2.16 -1.94
C ARG A 180 5.68 2.14 -0.47
N HIS A 181 4.53 1.56 -0.21
CA HIS A 181 4.06 1.34 1.15
C HIS A 181 4.66 0.04 1.71
N HIS A 182 5.24 0.12 2.89
CA HIS A 182 5.73 -1.02 3.66
C HIS A 182 4.98 -1.11 4.99
N GLY A 183 4.31 -2.22 5.21
CA GLY A 183 3.57 -2.48 6.43
C GLY A 183 2.08 -2.75 6.22
N PRO A 184 1.30 -2.84 7.30
CA PRO A 184 -0.12 -3.11 7.22
C PRO A 184 -0.91 -1.94 6.62
N ALA A 185 -2.02 -2.22 5.96
CA ALA A 185 -2.86 -1.21 5.28
C ALA A 185 -3.26 -0.02 6.18
N SER A 186 -3.40 -0.25 7.49
CA SER A 186 -3.69 0.81 8.46
C SER A 186 -2.60 1.89 8.56
N THR A 187 -1.41 1.64 8.00
CA THR A 187 -0.30 2.61 7.97
C THR A 187 -0.16 3.36 6.65
N ILE A 188 -1.01 3.10 5.66
CA ILE A 188 -1.07 3.83 4.38
C ILE A 188 -1.14 5.35 4.58
N PRO A 189 -1.95 5.90 5.52
CA PRO A 189 -1.98 7.34 5.77
C PRO A 189 -0.62 7.94 6.16
N HIS A 190 0.26 7.15 6.80
CA HIS A 190 1.63 7.60 7.08
C HIS A 190 2.45 7.74 5.79
N THR A 191 2.34 6.78 4.87
CA THR A 191 3.02 6.84 3.57
C THR A 191 2.54 8.04 2.75
N HIS A 192 1.24 8.35 2.78
CA HIS A 192 0.70 9.58 2.18
C HIS A 192 1.33 10.85 2.74
N ARG A 193 1.47 10.93 4.08
CA ARG A 193 2.11 12.10 4.70
C ARG A 193 3.59 12.22 4.30
N ARG A 194 4.31 11.09 4.21
CA ARG A 194 5.71 11.06 3.77
C ARG A 194 5.84 11.56 2.34
N LEU A 195 5.03 11.04 1.41
CA LEU A 195 5.07 11.48 0.01
C LEU A 195 4.73 12.98 -0.10
N ARG A 196 3.68 13.44 0.60
CA ARG A 196 3.29 14.85 0.61
C ARG A 196 4.39 15.76 1.16
N ALA A 197 5.06 15.35 2.24
CA ALA A 197 6.16 16.14 2.81
C ALA A 197 7.34 16.27 1.84
N ARG A 198 7.62 15.23 1.05
CA ARG A 198 8.67 15.23 0.02
C ARG A 198 8.30 16.05 -1.20
N LEU A 199 7.03 16.02 -1.62
CA LEU A 199 6.52 16.86 -2.70
C LEU A 199 6.65 18.35 -2.37
N GLY A 200 6.50 18.73 -1.09
CA GLY A 200 6.51 20.12 -0.68
C GLY A 200 5.42 20.92 -1.38
N PRO A 201 5.73 22.15 -1.87
CA PRO A 201 4.76 23.04 -2.51
C PRO A 201 4.45 22.69 -3.98
N ARG A 202 4.98 21.59 -4.54
CA ARG A 202 4.76 21.23 -5.94
C ARG A 202 3.28 21.02 -6.24
N PRO A 203 2.82 21.46 -7.42
CA PRO A 203 1.44 21.26 -7.83
C PRO A 203 1.19 19.76 -8.06
N VAL A 204 0.06 19.27 -7.55
CA VAL A 204 -0.39 17.88 -7.70
C VAL A 204 -1.74 17.89 -8.39
N SER A 205 -1.83 17.26 -9.55
CA SER A 205 -3.06 17.14 -10.33
C SER A 205 -3.94 15.97 -9.89
N GLY A 206 -3.39 15.01 -9.13
CA GLY A 206 -4.14 13.87 -8.59
C GLY A 206 -3.35 13.05 -7.58
N TRP A 207 -4.06 12.49 -6.61
CA TRP A 207 -3.53 11.56 -5.60
C TRP A 207 -4.10 10.17 -5.84
N PHE A 208 -3.22 9.16 -5.80
CA PHE A 208 -3.60 7.79 -6.12
C PHE A 208 -3.06 6.80 -5.08
N GLY A 209 -3.85 5.73 -4.84
CA GLY A 209 -3.38 4.47 -4.33
C GLY A 209 -3.29 3.47 -5.48
N ILE A 210 -2.22 2.68 -5.53
CA ILE A 210 -1.98 1.71 -6.60
C ILE A 210 -1.74 0.36 -5.95
N SER A 211 -2.66 -0.59 -6.20
CA SER A 211 -2.61 -1.94 -5.65
C SER A 211 -2.19 -2.94 -6.73
N CYS A 212 -1.07 -3.63 -6.50
CA CYS A 212 -0.58 -4.70 -7.36
C CYS A 212 -0.65 -6.04 -6.60
N GLY A 213 -1.21 -7.07 -7.24
CA GLY A 213 -1.38 -8.39 -6.66
C GLY A 213 -2.60 -8.53 -5.75
N ASN A 214 -2.76 -9.73 -5.17
CA ASN A 214 -3.87 -10.03 -4.28
C ASN A 214 -3.51 -9.61 -2.83
N PRO A 215 -4.31 -8.75 -2.16
CA PRO A 215 -4.05 -8.32 -0.79
C PRO A 215 -4.06 -9.48 0.22
N ASP A 216 -4.74 -10.58 -0.09
CA ASP A 216 -4.82 -11.78 0.77
C ASP A 216 -3.66 -12.77 0.51
N ALA A 217 -2.99 -12.68 -0.65
CA ALA A 217 -1.86 -13.50 -1.03
C ALA A 217 -0.53 -12.77 -0.75
N ARG A 218 0.00 -12.92 0.46
CA ARG A 218 1.37 -12.51 0.79
C ARG A 218 2.34 -13.56 0.22
N PRO A 219 3.46 -13.19 -0.44
CA PRO A 219 4.24 -11.95 -0.39
C PRO A 219 4.08 -10.98 -1.58
N ASP A 220 3.24 -11.26 -2.57
CA ASP A 220 3.24 -10.53 -3.85
C ASP A 220 2.44 -9.23 -3.84
N PHE A 221 1.69 -8.96 -2.78
CA PHE A 221 0.93 -7.71 -2.66
C PHE A 221 1.86 -6.51 -2.47
N ARG A 222 1.72 -5.53 -3.36
CA ARG A 222 2.42 -4.25 -3.30
C ARG A 222 1.41 -3.11 -3.36
N TYR A 223 1.61 -2.13 -2.51
CA TYR A 223 0.82 -0.92 -2.51
C TYR A 223 1.71 0.31 -2.63
N TYR A 224 1.32 1.23 -3.48
CA TYR A 224 2.00 2.50 -3.66
C TYR A 224 1.05 3.65 -3.40
N VAL A 225 1.56 4.68 -2.73
CA VAL A 225 0.93 6.00 -2.71
C VAL A 225 1.58 6.81 -3.81
N ALA A 226 0.79 7.39 -4.69
CA ALA A 226 1.29 8.10 -5.85
C ALA A 226 0.65 9.49 -6.00
N ALA A 227 1.40 10.38 -6.63
CA ALA A 227 0.96 11.71 -7.00
C ALA A 227 1.27 11.97 -8.47
N ALA A 228 0.29 12.45 -9.22
CA ALA A 228 0.51 13.00 -10.54
C ALA A 228 0.90 14.48 -10.40
N SER A 229 2.07 14.83 -10.92
CA SER A 229 2.57 16.20 -10.92
C SER A 229 3.07 16.56 -12.32
N PRO A 230 2.82 17.79 -12.80
CA PRO A 230 3.39 18.26 -14.05
C PRO A 230 4.91 18.46 -13.93
N ASP A 231 5.41 18.69 -12.71
CA ASP A 231 6.81 18.96 -12.46
C ASP A 231 7.59 17.64 -12.32
N PRO A 232 8.79 17.51 -12.94
CA PRO A 232 9.63 16.35 -12.77
C PRO A 232 10.09 16.23 -11.31
N TRP A 233 10.22 14.99 -10.83
CA TRP A 233 10.80 14.71 -9.52
C TRP A 233 12.32 14.88 -9.57
N PRO A 234 12.96 15.44 -8.51
CA PRO A 234 14.40 15.44 -8.40
C PRO A 234 14.97 14.02 -8.49
N ALA A 235 15.99 13.84 -9.32
CA ALA A 235 16.58 12.52 -9.60
C ALA A 235 17.34 11.91 -8.41
N ASP A 236 17.55 12.66 -7.34
CA ASP A 236 18.33 12.30 -6.15
C ASP A 236 17.50 11.63 -5.04
N ASP A 237 16.16 11.56 -5.16
CA ASP A 237 15.30 10.87 -4.19
C ASP A 237 15.12 9.39 -4.56
N ALA A 238 16.03 8.54 -4.08
CA ALA A 238 16.04 7.09 -4.36
C ALA A 238 14.80 6.33 -3.83
N GLU A 239 13.98 6.91 -2.95
CA GLU A 239 12.76 6.25 -2.45
C GLU A 239 11.53 6.52 -3.32
N ILE A 240 11.60 7.53 -4.18
CA ILE A 240 10.50 7.86 -5.09
C ILE A 240 10.69 7.14 -6.41
N GLU A 241 9.73 6.30 -6.73
CA GLU A 241 9.68 5.60 -8.01
C GLU A 241 8.85 6.44 -9.00
N ALA A 242 9.42 6.76 -10.15
CA ALA A 242 8.70 7.39 -11.25
C ALA A 242 8.29 6.32 -12.27
N PHE A 243 7.01 6.23 -12.58
CA PHE A 243 6.49 5.29 -13.57
C PHE A 243 5.18 5.78 -14.20
N ASP A 244 4.82 5.18 -15.32
CA ASP A 244 3.55 5.43 -15.95
C ASP A 244 2.46 4.53 -15.36
N MET A 245 1.45 5.12 -14.74
CA MET A 245 0.20 4.45 -14.40
C MET A 245 -0.45 3.96 -15.70
N PRO A 246 -0.72 2.64 -15.85
CA PRO A 246 -1.16 2.12 -17.13
C PRO A 246 -2.50 2.71 -17.57
N GLY A 247 -2.61 3.05 -18.85
CA GLY A 247 -3.85 3.44 -19.50
C GLY A 247 -4.75 2.24 -19.87
N GLY A 248 -5.89 2.50 -20.46
CA GLY A 248 -6.86 1.51 -20.96
C GLY A 248 -8.23 1.60 -20.28
N LEU A 249 -9.07 0.56 -20.44
CA LEU A 249 -10.42 0.53 -19.89
C LEU A 249 -10.41 0.23 -18.38
N TYR A 250 -11.20 1.01 -17.66
CA TYR A 250 -11.44 0.85 -16.23
C TYR A 250 -12.93 0.90 -15.89
N ALA A 251 -13.35 0.01 -15.01
CA ALA A 251 -14.64 0.10 -14.32
C ALA A 251 -14.45 1.01 -13.11
N VAL A 252 -15.18 2.11 -13.07
CA VAL A 252 -15.02 3.15 -12.05
C VAL A 252 -16.27 3.25 -11.19
N HIS A 253 -16.09 3.06 -9.89
CA HIS A 253 -17.12 3.30 -8.87
C HIS A 253 -16.68 4.43 -7.94
N THR A 254 -17.52 5.43 -7.76
CA THR A 254 -17.24 6.52 -6.82
C THR A 254 -17.75 6.15 -5.43
N LEU A 255 -16.85 5.79 -4.53
CA LEU A 255 -17.15 5.56 -3.12
C LEU A 255 -17.33 6.90 -2.41
N ALA A 256 -18.48 7.09 -1.75
CA ALA A 256 -18.71 8.15 -0.80
C ALA A 256 -18.51 7.64 0.62
N GLY A 257 -17.71 8.35 1.44
CA GLY A 257 -17.47 8.00 2.83
C GLY A 257 -16.02 7.60 3.14
N PRO A 258 -15.77 7.03 4.32
CA PRO A 258 -14.43 6.81 4.86
C PRO A 258 -13.64 5.75 4.07
N TYR A 259 -12.34 5.92 4.00
CA TYR A 259 -11.39 5.00 3.33
C TYR A 259 -11.45 3.56 3.85
N ALA A 260 -11.89 3.35 5.10
CA ALA A 260 -12.11 2.02 5.64
C ALA A 260 -13.10 1.16 4.83
N ARG A 261 -13.97 1.79 4.03
CA ARG A 261 -14.94 1.11 3.15
C ARG A 261 -14.37 0.70 1.79
N ILE A 262 -13.16 1.12 1.43
CA ILE A 262 -12.55 0.85 0.12
C ILE A 262 -12.54 -0.64 -0.20
N ASN A 263 -12.00 -1.47 0.69
CA ASN A 263 -11.91 -2.92 0.45
C ASN A 263 -13.29 -3.54 0.23
N ALA A 264 -14.28 -3.20 1.06
CA ALA A 264 -15.63 -3.72 0.92
C ALA A 264 -16.26 -3.30 -0.43
N ALA A 265 -16.02 -2.06 -0.87
CA ALA A 265 -16.51 -1.57 -2.15
C ALA A 265 -15.81 -2.25 -3.34
N VAL A 266 -14.50 -2.49 -3.25
CA VAL A 266 -13.75 -3.24 -4.27
C VAL A 266 -14.27 -4.67 -4.36
N TYR A 267 -14.45 -5.37 -3.22
CA TYR A 267 -15.06 -6.71 -3.23
C TYR A 267 -16.48 -6.72 -3.83
N ALA A 268 -17.28 -5.70 -3.57
CA ALA A 268 -18.61 -5.59 -4.15
C ALA A 268 -18.58 -5.43 -5.68
N LEU A 269 -17.59 -4.73 -6.21
CA LEU A 269 -17.37 -4.62 -7.66
C LEU A 269 -17.06 -5.97 -8.29
N TYR A 270 -16.14 -6.74 -7.70
CA TYR A 270 -15.78 -8.08 -8.20
C TYR A 270 -16.92 -9.09 -8.02
N ALA A 271 -17.64 -9.05 -6.89
CA ALA A 271 -18.62 -10.08 -6.57
C ALA A 271 -20.01 -9.83 -7.20
N ARG A 272 -20.41 -8.56 -7.38
CA ARG A 272 -21.80 -8.21 -7.76
C ARG A 272 -21.91 -7.50 -9.09
N TRP A 273 -20.91 -6.68 -9.46
CA TRP A 273 -20.98 -5.97 -10.74
C TRP A 273 -20.29 -6.75 -11.86
N LEU A 274 -19.08 -7.23 -11.66
CA LEU A 274 -18.24 -7.83 -12.70
C LEU A 274 -18.87 -9.05 -13.37
N PRO A 275 -19.52 -10.02 -12.65
CA PRO A 275 -20.07 -11.23 -13.28
C PRO A 275 -21.16 -10.96 -14.33
N GLY A 276 -21.92 -9.88 -14.16
CA GLY A 276 -22.99 -9.49 -15.10
C GLY A 276 -22.62 -8.37 -16.06
N SER A 277 -21.39 -7.89 -16.03
CA SER A 277 -20.98 -6.68 -16.75
C SER A 277 -20.64 -6.88 -18.22
N GLY A 278 -20.35 -8.10 -18.67
CA GLY A 278 -19.79 -8.38 -19.99
C GLY A 278 -18.30 -8.07 -20.13
N TYR A 279 -17.61 -7.83 -19.01
CA TYR A 279 -16.18 -7.58 -18.93
C TYR A 279 -15.48 -8.64 -18.08
N GLU A 280 -14.18 -8.77 -18.28
CA GLU A 280 -13.27 -9.57 -17.47
C GLU A 280 -12.24 -8.66 -16.79
N PRO A 281 -11.70 -9.06 -15.63
CA PRO A 281 -10.61 -8.33 -15.01
C PRO A 281 -9.36 -8.41 -15.88
N ASP A 282 -8.54 -7.38 -15.81
CA ASP A 282 -7.26 -7.28 -16.49
C ASP A 282 -6.13 -7.32 -15.44
N ASP A 283 -4.92 -7.72 -15.84
CA ASP A 283 -3.76 -7.90 -14.94
C ASP A 283 -3.12 -6.58 -14.50
N ARG A 284 -3.60 -5.43 -15.00
CA ARG A 284 -3.15 -4.11 -14.57
C ARG A 284 -3.52 -3.85 -13.10
N PRO A 285 -2.82 -2.93 -12.40
CA PRO A 285 -3.12 -2.61 -11.01
C PRO A 285 -4.51 -1.97 -10.85
N THR A 286 -5.15 -2.28 -9.72
CA THR A 286 -6.33 -1.54 -9.26
C THR A 286 -5.89 -0.19 -8.71
N LEU A 287 -6.63 0.86 -9.04
CA LEU A 287 -6.31 2.24 -8.67
C LEU A 287 -7.38 2.81 -7.74
N GLU A 288 -6.93 3.61 -6.79
CA GLU A 288 -7.76 4.46 -5.94
C GLU A 288 -7.43 5.91 -6.30
N HIS A 289 -8.38 6.67 -6.82
CA HIS A 289 -8.19 8.10 -7.11
C HIS A 289 -8.90 8.91 -6.04
N TYR A 290 -8.14 9.59 -5.20
CA TYR A 290 -8.65 10.39 -4.09
C TYR A 290 -9.09 11.77 -4.60
N LEU A 291 -10.41 11.98 -4.72
CA LEU A 291 -10.98 13.22 -5.25
C LEU A 291 -10.95 14.37 -4.25
N ASN A 292 -10.90 14.06 -2.97
CA ASN A 292 -10.72 15.01 -1.88
C ASN A 292 -9.97 14.34 -0.70
N SER A 293 -9.73 15.07 0.36
CA SER A 293 -8.93 14.58 1.49
C SER A 293 -9.57 14.92 2.83
N PRO A 294 -9.21 14.20 3.93
CA PRO A 294 -9.70 14.48 5.28
C PRO A 294 -9.30 15.88 5.81
N ARG A 295 -8.39 16.58 5.13
CA ARG A 295 -8.05 17.98 5.44
C ARG A 295 -9.02 18.98 4.85
N GLN A 296 -9.75 18.58 3.82
CA GLN A 296 -10.66 19.45 3.07
C GLN A 296 -12.11 19.23 3.47
N VAL A 297 -12.47 17.99 3.82
CA VAL A 297 -13.86 17.61 4.08
C VAL A 297 -13.98 16.65 5.26
N ALA A 298 -15.16 16.60 5.86
CA ALA A 298 -15.48 15.57 6.86
C ALA A 298 -15.46 14.17 6.22
N GLN A 299 -15.22 13.13 7.02
CA GLN A 299 -15.05 11.77 6.53
C GLN A 299 -16.26 11.22 5.76
N ALA A 300 -17.47 11.58 6.14
CA ALA A 300 -18.69 11.21 5.42
C ALA A 300 -18.77 11.84 4.01
N ALA A 301 -18.08 12.95 3.79
CA ALA A 301 -18.00 13.65 2.51
C ALA A 301 -16.77 13.28 1.67
N LEU A 302 -15.94 12.34 2.13
CA LEU A 302 -14.83 11.84 1.34
C LEU A 302 -15.34 11.17 0.06
N ARG A 303 -14.61 11.36 -1.03
CA ARG A 303 -14.90 10.74 -2.33
C ARG A 303 -13.63 10.11 -2.89
N THR A 304 -13.74 8.84 -3.27
CA THR A 304 -12.66 8.07 -3.88
C THR A 304 -13.21 7.32 -5.08
N ASP A 305 -12.65 7.54 -6.25
CA ASP A 305 -12.92 6.69 -7.40
C ASP A 305 -12.09 5.40 -7.26
N LEU A 306 -12.77 4.27 -7.26
CA LEU A 306 -12.19 2.92 -7.30
C LEU A 306 -12.19 2.46 -8.75
N LEU A 307 -11.00 2.23 -9.30
CA LEU A 307 -10.83 1.88 -10.70
C LEU A 307 -10.31 0.45 -10.81
N ILE A 308 -11.16 -0.47 -11.28
CA ILE A 308 -10.77 -1.85 -11.59
C ILE A 308 -10.42 -1.91 -13.06
N PRO A 309 -9.21 -2.39 -13.43
CA PRO A 309 -8.85 -2.57 -14.83
C PRO A 309 -9.67 -3.72 -15.43
N ILE A 310 -10.22 -3.48 -16.60
CA ILE A 310 -11.09 -4.44 -17.31
C ILE A 310 -10.72 -4.55 -18.77
N ARG A 311 -11.14 -5.66 -19.36
CA ARG A 311 -11.16 -5.91 -20.81
C ARG A 311 -12.51 -6.47 -21.22
N PRO A 312 -12.97 -6.30 -22.47
CA PRO A 312 -14.18 -6.96 -22.94
C PRO A 312 -14.06 -8.48 -22.81
N ALA A 313 -15.11 -9.12 -22.28
CA ALA A 313 -15.15 -10.58 -22.25
C ALA A 313 -15.05 -11.11 -23.69
N GLY A 314 -14.09 -11.98 -23.95
CA GLY A 314 -13.96 -12.62 -25.26
C GLY A 314 -15.26 -13.35 -25.58
N ARG A 315 -15.85 -13.10 -26.76
CA ARG A 315 -16.96 -13.93 -27.25
C ARG A 315 -16.46 -15.38 -27.25
N SER A 316 -16.99 -16.19 -26.36
CA SER A 316 -16.81 -17.65 -26.42
C SER A 316 -17.15 -18.06 -27.86
N ARG A 317 -16.18 -18.59 -28.61
CA ARG A 317 -16.47 -19.25 -29.86
C ARG A 317 -17.57 -20.27 -29.58
N PRO A 318 -18.70 -20.25 -30.32
CA PRO A 318 -19.66 -21.33 -30.17
C PRO A 318 -18.91 -22.62 -30.45
N SER A 319 -18.94 -23.55 -29.47
CA SER A 319 -18.47 -24.90 -29.63
C SER A 319 -19.17 -25.46 -30.88
N SER A 320 -18.41 -25.80 -31.92
CA SER A 320 -18.93 -26.53 -33.06
C SER A 320 -19.61 -27.80 -32.54
N PRO A 321 -20.83 -28.11 -32.94
CA PRO A 321 -21.48 -29.37 -32.59
C PRO A 321 -20.72 -30.55 -33.24
N PRO A 322 -20.84 -31.75 -32.66
CA PRO A 322 -20.10 -32.95 -33.00
C PRO A 322 -20.37 -33.45 -34.44
#